data_2762a9136e29a3eb547880fd90da86cd
#
_entry.id   2762a9136e29a3eb547880fd90da86cd
#
_cell.length_a   1.000
_cell.length_b   1.000
_cell.length_c   1.000
_cell.angle_alpha   90.00
_cell.angle_beta   90.00
_cell.angle_gamma   90.00
#
_symmetry.space_group_name_H-M   'P 1'
#
loop_
_entity.id
_entity.type
_entity.pdbx_description
1 polymer ?
#
loop_
_entity_poly.entity_id
_entity_poly.type
_entity_poly.pdbx_seq_one_letter_code
_entity_poly.pdbx_strand_id
1 'polypeptide(L)'
;MEIQYVYQKERRDFGKQCCFSDKNDLLFSEGPNRAIYKEYILRNPMDRETQKSRQMSASEANTERAVYENKGVNHTEGGWPKDVSLADPEQTVRYKRKIEKDESYIVQVMGLTKPMEHCIFQNNAVNIYENYFEDLEPAPLVEKCSSRTVNVYRDPSACPRNVTHLSWSPDSEKLAVSHCNRDFHEDRSLQSKNSYIWEIENPNAPLQIFEPPSAIVCLEYNQKDPSSLVSGMFSGQVAGWDTRHGKKPVSITDREVSHRDPVNSVLWINSKSGTEFFSGSSDGQVIWWDTRKLSEPLDRLLLDPIKTDEQNLDRSYGCSVLEYETTIPTRFMCGTEQGMLFSCNRKGKTPNEKINIRIMCHLGPIYTVARNPAFVKNFLTVGDWTARIWSEDCRESAIIWTKNHACLLTGGEWSSTKVSMFYISRMDGVLDAWDLLQQQNDPVLSIKVCDEPICCLRSHEAGRLISVGSMKGATYLIEVSENMSFSSRNDKPLFTAMLEREAKREKILEAKLRELKLKVRTAQRQEDDTEEARASRQAALEMACQQAQTDYFKAVEKLRSSRNPDLYPMSLDEDEDTAERSEMSQRDTDTSEKH
;
A
#
# COMPACT_ATOMS: atom_id res chain seq x y z
N MET A 1 12.58 53.03 9.62
CA MET A 1 11.87 51.79 9.21
C MET A 1 10.85 51.51 10.32
N GLU A 2 9.57 51.85 10.06
CA GLU A 2 8.51 51.49 10.99
C GLU A 2 8.42 49.95 11.03
N ILE A 3 8.57 49.41 12.22
CA ILE A 3 8.34 47.98 12.44
C ILE A 3 6.83 47.77 12.30
N GLN A 4 6.38 47.29 11.16
CA GLN A 4 5.01 46.84 11.03
C GLN A 4 4.87 45.53 11.79
N TYR A 5 4.22 45.59 12.94
CA TYR A 5 3.81 44.38 13.65
C TYR A 5 2.67 43.74 12.83
N VAL A 6 2.82 42.51 12.44
CA VAL A 6 1.76 41.73 11.79
C VAL A 6 0.55 41.54 12.70
N TYR A 7 0.74 41.71 13.98
CA TYR A 7 -0.28 41.60 15.00
C TYR A 7 -0.20 42.74 15.98
N GLN A 8 -1.27 43.55 16.10
CA GLN A 8 -1.44 44.59 17.08
C GLN A 8 -2.70 44.28 17.89
N LYS A 9 -2.53 44.10 19.20
CA LYS A 9 -3.63 44.02 20.17
C LYS A 9 -3.57 45.21 21.08
N GLU A 10 -4.69 45.94 21.28
CA GLU A 10 -4.72 47.05 22.17
C GLU A 10 -4.46 46.60 23.63
N ARG A 11 -3.73 47.40 24.40
CA ARG A 11 -3.33 47.06 25.77
C ARG A 11 -4.53 46.73 26.68
N ARG A 12 -5.68 47.34 26.46
CA ARG A 12 -6.95 47.04 27.15
C ARG A 12 -7.49 45.64 26.88
N ASP A 13 -7.09 45.02 25.78
CA ASP A 13 -7.54 43.69 25.37
C ASP A 13 -6.63 42.56 25.87
N PHE A 14 -5.45 42.90 26.39
CA PHE A 14 -4.54 41.94 27.01
C PHE A 14 -5.03 41.36 28.34
N GLY A 15 -6.01 41.97 28.97
CA GLY A 15 -6.60 41.49 30.22
C GLY A 15 -7.87 40.66 30.06
N LYS A 16 -8.38 40.52 28.85
CA LYS A 16 -9.51 39.64 28.58
C LYS A 16 -8.96 38.24 28.36
N GLN A 17 -8.84 37.48 29.44
CA GLN A 17 -8.56 36.06 29.32
C GLN A 17 -9.71 35.37 28.58
N CYS A 18 -9.37 34.59 27.58
CA CYS A 18 -10.29 33.56 27.13
C CYS A 18 -10.67 32.73 28.36
N CYS A 19 -11.92 32.26 28.41
CA CYS A 19 -12.43 31.44 29.53
C CYS A 19 -11.75 30.06 29.64
N PHE A 20 -10.64 29.87 28.95
CA PHE A 20 -9.83 28.67 28.98
C PHE A 20 -8.60 28.92 29.88
N SER A 21 -8.34 28.00 30.77
CA SER A 21 -7.17 28.06 31.64
C SER A 21 -5.91 28.01 30.78
N ASP A 22 -4.97 28.96 31.03
CA ASP A 22 -3.65 29.00 30.37
C ASP A 22 -2.74 27.83 30.76
N LYS A 23 -3.18 26.98 31.65
CA LYS A 23 -2.46 25.78 32.07
C LYS A 23 -2.89 24.63 31.21
N ASN A 24 -2.10 24.33 30.22
CA ASN A 24 -2.09 23.05 29.54
C ASN A 24 -1.47 21.95 30.42
N ASP A 25 -1.79 21.96 31.70
CA ASP A 25 -1.45 20.86 32.58
C ASP A 25 -2.40 19.72 32.18
N LEU A 26 -1.87 18.76 31.47
CA LEU A 26 -2.54 17.51 31.20
C LEU A 26 -2.68 16.80 32.56
N LEU A 27 -3.75 17.12 33.30
CA LEU A 27 -4.00 16.57 34.63
C LEU A 27 -4.20 15.04 34.57
N PHE A 28 -4.66 14.54 33.45
CA PHE A 28 -4.89 13.13 33.26
C PHE A 28 -4.89 12.79 31.77
N SER A 29 -4.16 11.74 31.39
CA SER A 29 -4.20 11.15 30.05
C SER A 29 -4.53 9.69 30.21
N GLU A 30 -5.74 9.30 29.87
CA GLU A 30 -6.08 7.89 29.70
C GLU A 30 -5.57 7.39 28.36
N GLY A 31 -4.64 6.46 28.38
CA GLY A 31 -4.29 5.70 27.21
C GLY A 31 -5.47 4.83 26.74
N PRO A 32 -5.57 4.51 25.43
CA PRO A 32 -6.65 3.68 24.90
C PRO A 32 -6.66 2.32 25.59
N ASN A 33 -7.65 2.11 26.45
CA ASN A 33 -7.86 0.85 27.15
C ASN A 33 -8.86 0.00 26.38
N ARG A 34 -8.38 -1.11 25.80
CA ARG A 34 -9.20 -2.05 25.02
C ARG A 34 -10.34 -2.68 25.83
N ALA A 35 -10.21 -2.81 27.15
CA ALA A 35 -11.25 -3.36 28.00
C ALA A 35 -12.41 -2.35 28.12
N ILE A 36 -12.09 -1.09 28.42
CA ILE A 36 -13.07 0.01 28.50
C ILE A 36 -13.72 0.23 27.13
N TYR A 37 -12.93 0.16 26.05
CA TYR A 37 -13.46 0.27 24.68
C TYR A 37 -14.49 -0.82 24.37
N LYS A 38 -14.27 -2.06 24.81
CA LYS A 38 -15.24 -3.16 24.65
C LYS A 38 -16.49 -2.98 25.49
N GLU A 39 -16.36 -2.33 26.62
CA GLU A 39 -17.48 -2.08 27.55
C GLU A 39 -18.38 -0.95 27.05
N TYR A 40 -17.80 0.08 26.40
CA TYR A 40 -18.53 1.23 25.87
C TYR A 40 -18.93 1.16 24.39
N ILE A 41 -18.46 0.20 23.64
CA ILE A 41 -19.00 -0.07 22.31
C ILE A 41 -20.38 -0.73 22.47
N LEU A 42 -21.39 0.03 22.16
CA LEU A 42 -22.74 -0.49 21.98
C LEU A 42 -22.73 -1.57 20.88
N ARG A 43 -22.94 -2.83 21.26
CA ARG A 43 -23.04 -3.96 20.33
C ARG A 43 -24.17 -3.81 19.32
N ASN A 44 -25.18 -3.02 19.67
CA ASN A 44 -26.28 -2.64 18.79
C ASN A 44 -26.48 -1.12 18.94
N PRO A 45 -25.92 -0.29 18.05
CA PRO A 45 -26.20 1.13 18.04
C PRO A 45 -27.69 1.29 17.73
N MET A 46 -28.48 1.62 18.74
CA MET A 46 -29.83 2.10 18.56
C MET A 46 -29.84 3.60 18.74
N ASP A 47 -30.24 4.32 17.71
CA ASP A 47 -30.56 5.74 17.84
C ASP A 47 -31.75 5.85 18.77
N ARG A 48 -31.51 6.11 20.04
CA ARG A 48 -32.53 6.52 21.00
C ARG A 48 -32.43 8.02 21.13
N GLU A 49 -33.50 8.70 20.80
CA GLU A 49 -33.77 10.03 21.34
C GLU A 49 -33.83 9.91 22.87
N THR A 50 -32.72 10.17 23.52
CA THR A 50 -32.73 10.46 24.94
C THR A 50 -33.01 11.94 25.05
N GLN A 51 -34.22 12.30 25.52
CA GLN A 51 -34.45 13.60 26.12
C GLN A 51 -33.55 13.69 27.36
N LYS A 52 -32.27 13.92 27.16
CA LYS A 52 -31.44 14.50 28.18
C LYS A 52 -31.85 15.95 28.25
N SER A 53 -32.75 16.26 29.18
CA SER A 53 -32.73 17.58 29.76
C SER A 53 -31.27 17.84 30.14
N ARG A 54 -30.62 18.74 29.41
CA ARG A 54 -29.34 19.25 29.86
C ARG A 54 -29.55 19.71 31.29
N GLN A 55 -29.00 18.98 32.23
CA GLN A 55 -28.89 19.52 33.57
C GLN A 55 -27.99 20.73 33.41
N MET A 56 -28.59 21.86 33.17
CA MET A 56 -27.95 23.14 33.39
C MET A 56 -27.83 23.26 34.90
N SER A 57 -26.77 22.74 35.47
CA SER A 57 -26.37 23.21 36.80
C SER A 57 -25.88 24.63 36.57
N ALA A 58 -26.63 25.61 37.03
CA ALA A 58 -26.07 26.89 37.33
C ALA A 58 -25.16 26.69 38.55
N SER A 59 -23.99 26.14 38.38
CA SER A 59 -22.92 26.25 39.34
C SER A 59 -22.31 27.62 39.09
N GLU A 60 -22.53 28.56 39.97
CA GLU A 60 -21.64 29.69 40.12
C GLU A 60 -20.29 29.10 40.51
N ALA A 61 -19.46 28.83 39.50
CA ALA A 61 -18.06 28.67 39.77
C ALA A 61 -17.57 30.05 40.22
N ASN A 62 -17.30 30.19 41.48
CA ASN A 62 -16.47 31.28 41.98
C ASN A 62 -15.11 31.08 41.33
N THR A 63 -14.97 31.52 40.10
CA THR A 63 -13.68 31.76 39.53
C THR A 63 -13.11 32.90 40.35
N GLU A 64 -12.07 32.63 41.12
CA GLU A 64 -11.28 33.69 41.69
C GLU A 64 -10.91 34.63 40.54
N ARG A 65 -11.53 35.81 40.54
CA ARG A 65 -11.16 36.85 39.60
C ARG A 65 -9.68 37.09 39.79
N ALA A 66 -8.89 36.76 38.78
CA ALA A 66 -7.49 37.14 38.81
C ALA A 66 -7.43 38.65 39.12
N VAL A 67 -6.96 38.98 40.29
CA VAL A 67 -6.78 40.36 40.70
C VAL A 67 -5.54 40.87 39.98
N TYR A 68 -5.78 41.61 38.89
CA TYR A 68 -4.69 42.25 38.17
C TYR A 68 -4.22 43.47 38.95
N GLU A 69 -3.07 43.37 39.58
CA GLU A 69 -2.35 44.52 40.08
C GLU A 69 -1.59 45.18 38.92
N ASN A 70 -1.90 46.45 38.67
CA ASN A 70 -1.05 47.28 37.81
C ASN A 70 0.26 47.57 38.52
N LYS A 71 1.26 46.70 38.37
CA LYS A 71 2.63 47.02 38.75
C LYS A 71 3.27 47.77 37.59
N GLY A 72 3.56 49.06 37.86
CA GLY A 72 4.47 49.80 37.02
C GLY A 72 5.85 49.14 37.08
N VAL A 73 6.18 48.32 36.10
CA VAL A 73 7.55 47.86 35.93
C VAL A 73 8.27 49.01 35.23
N ASN A 74 9.24 49.63 35.94
CA ASN A 74 10.22 50.48 35.28
C ASN A 74 11.00 49.59 34.31
N HIS A 75 10.50 49.50 33.12
CA HIS A 75 11.32 49.05 32.01
C HIS A 75 12.37 50.12 31.79
N THR A 76 13.60 49.82 32.13
CA THR A 76 14.68 50.37 31.32
C THR A 76 14.36 49.88 29.92
N GLU A 77 13.75 50.77 29.14
CA GLU A 77 13.53 50.49 27.73
C GLU A 77 14.84 49.94 27.20
N GLY A 78 14.83 48.71 26.64
CA GLY A 78 15.99 48.11 26.01
C GLY A 78 16.45 49.05 24.90
N GLY A 79 17.13 50.09 25.29
CA GLY A 79 17.60 51.10 24.39
C GLY A 79 18.67 50.56 23.51
N TRP A 80 18.78 51.12 22.35
CA TRP A 80 19.92 50.90 21.51
C TRP A 80 21.19 51.25 22.26
N PRO A 81 22.31 50.52 22.06
CA PRO A 81 23.60 50.90 22.67
C PRO A 81 23.96 52.33 22.30
N LYS A 82 24.57 53.03 23.24
CA LYS A 82 24.96 54.44 23.08
C LYS A 82 25.87 54.67 21.84
N ASP A 83 26.56 53.63 21.44
CA ASP A 83 27.50 53.63 20.31
C ASP A 83 26.83 53.44 18.95
N VAL A 84 25.54 53.17 18.90
CA VAL A 84 24.79 52.96 17.66
C VAL A 84 23.83 54.12 17.40
N SER A 85 24.08 54.91 16.36
CA SER A 85 23.21 55.98 15.97
C SER A 85 21.95 55.45 15.29
N LEU A 86 20.77 55.73 15.83
CA LEU A 86 19.48 55.38 15.22
C LEU A 86 19.21 56.12 13.90
N ALA A 87 19.86 57.30 13.76
CA ALA A 87 19.72 58.10 12.54
C ALA A 87 20.47 57.53 11.33
N ASP A 88 21.44 56.62 11.58
CA ASP A 88 22.22 55.99 10.53
C ASP A 88 21.70 54.54 10.26
N PRO A 89 21.06 54.33 9.10
CA PRO A 89 20.46 53.04 8.77
C PRO A 89 21.51 51.93 8.60
N GLU A 90 22.76 52.27 8.20
CA GLU A 90 23.80 51.25 8.05
C GLU A 90 24.29 50.71 9.37
N GLN A 91 24.47 51.57 10.38
CA GLN A 91 24.88 51.14 11.72
C GLN A 91 23.80 50.29 12.39
N THR A 92 22.54 50.66 12.26
CA THR A 92 21.41 49.90 12.80
C THR A 92 21.31 48.49 12.15
N VAL A 93 21.49 48.38 10.85
CA VAL A 93 21.48 47.08 10.13
C VAL A 93 22.67 46.20 10.56
N ARG A 94 23.87 46.78 10.66
CA ARG A 94 25.04 46.04 11.14
C ARG A 94 24.88 45.54 12.59
N TYR A 95 24.32 46.36 13.45
CA TYR A 95 24.04 45.99 14.82
C TYR A 95 23.00 44.85 14.92
N LYS A 96 21.88 44.97 14.19
CA LYS A 96 20.87 43.92 14.14
C LYS A 96 21.46 42.58 13.67
N ARG A 97 22.23 42.58 12.58
CA ARG A 97 22.90 41.36 12.08
C ARG A 97 23.91 40.75 13.05
N LYS A 98 24.53 41.58 13.90
CA LYS A 98 25.43 41.11 14.97
C LYS A 98 24.65 40.39 16.05
N ILE A 99 23.54 40.98 16.51
CA ILE A 99 22.68 40.39 17.56
C ILE A 99 21.99 39.13 17.06
N GLU A 100 21.50 39.13 15.84
CA GLU A 100 20.87 37.94 15.23
C GLU A 100 21.78 36.70 15.18
N LYS A 101 23.09 36.91 15.22
CA LYS A 101 24.09 35.84 15.27
C LYS A 101 24.57 35.48 16.65
N ASP A 102 24.15 36.23 17.67
CA ASP A 102 24.53 35.99 19.06
C ASP A 102 23.80 34.76 19.61
N GLU A 103 24.54 33.78 20.11
CA GLU A 103 24.00 32.55 20.68
C GLU A 103 23.00 32.81 21.81
N SER A 104 23.30 33.79 22.67
CA SER A 104 22.43 34.14 23.78
C SER A 104 21.08 34.66 23.30
N TYR A 105 21.07 35.48 22.25
CA TYR A 105 19.86 35.99 21.62
C TYR A 105 19.04 34.87 21.00
N ILE A 106 19.70 33.97 20.26
CA ILE A 106 19.04 32.83 19.62
C ILE A 106 18.36 31.94 20.66
N VAL A 107 19.05 31.61 21.76
CA VAL A 107 18.50 30.75 22.83
C VAL A 107 17.29 31.41 23.49
N GLN A 108 17.37 32.73 23.77
CA GLN A 108 16.26 33.46 24.36
C GLN A 108 15.05 33.54 23.41
N VAL A 109 15.27 33.82 22.11
CA VAL A 109 14.21 33.87 21.12
C VAL A 109 13.55 32.48 20.97
N MET A 110 14.35 31.41 20.94
CA MET A 110 13.81 30.05 20.88
C MET A 110 13.01 29.69 22.14
N GLY A 111 13.43 30.15 23.30
CA GLY A 111 12.69 29.97 24.56
C GLY A 111 11.34 30.71 24.55
N LEU A 112 11.31 31.91 23.99
CA LEU A 112 10.11 32.75 23.92
C LEU A 112 9.16 32.35 22.76
N THR A 113 9.67 31.62 21.77
CA THR A 113 8.87 31.22 20.59
C THR A 113 7.65 30.39 20.96
N LYS A 114 7.82 29.41 21.84
CA LYS A 114 6.72 28.52 22.27
C LYS A 114 5.56 29.25 22.95
N PRO A 115 5.79 30.11 24.01
CA PRO A 115 4.71 30.87 24.61
C PRO A 115 4.11 31.88 23.61
N MET A 116 4.92 32.51 22.75
CA MET A 116 4.40 33.42 21.71
C MET A 116 3.53 32.71 20.71
N GLU A 117 3.94 31.55 20.20
CA GLU A 117 3.17 30.72 19.30
C GLU A 117 1.81 30.36 19.91
N HIS A 118 1.82 29.93 21.17
CA HIS A 118 0.60 29.64 21.90
C HIS A 118 -0.33 30.87 22.00
N CYS A 119 0.21 32.05 22.34
CA CYS A 119 -0.55 33.28 22.37
C CYS A 119 -1.11 33.68 21.01
N ILE A 120 -0.34 33.49 19.95
CA ILE A 120 -0.78 33.75 18.55
C ILE A 120 -1.94 32.83 18.19
N PHE A 121 -1.83 31.52 18.47
CA PHE A 121 -2.90 30.57 18.22
C PHE A 121 -4.16 30.91 19.03
N GLN A 122 -4.03 31.29 20.30
CA GLN A 122 -5.17 31.75 21.10
C GLN A 122 -5.82 33.02 20.53
N ASN A 123 -5.02 33.96 20.06
CA ASN A 123 -5.54 35.20 19.48
C ASN A 123 -6.17 35.01 18.10
N ASN A 124 -5.69 34.01 17.35
CA ASN A 124 -6.26 33.60 16.06
C ASN A 124 -7.38 32.56 16.24
N ALA A 125 -7.67 32.14 17.47
CA ALA A 125 -8.76 31.23 17.72
C ALA A 125 -10.09 31.87 17.28
N VAL A 126 -10.81 31.14 16.48
CA VAL A 126 -12.14 31.54 15.99
C VAL A 126 -13.07 31.69 17.18
N ASN A 127 -13.81 32.78 17.25
CA ASN A 127 -14.83 32.93 18.27
C ASN A 127 -15.95 31.91 18.05
N ILE A 128 -16.03 30.91 18.93
CA ILE A 128 -17.01 29.80 18.79
C ILE A 128 -18.48 30.27 18.94
N TYR A 129 -18.71 31.49 19.42
CA TYR A 129 -20.04 32.07 19.53
C TYR A 129 -20.42 32.98 18.37
N GLU A 130 -19.49 33.22 17.45
CA GLU A 130 -19.74 33.99 16.24
C GLU A 130 -20.25 33.07 15.15
N ASN A 131 -21.37 33.43 14.54
CA ASN A 131 -21.91 32.67 13.41
C ASN A 131 -21.11 33.00 12.14
N TYR A 132 -19.92 32.42 12.01
CA TYR A 132 -19.01 32.67 10.89
C TYR A 132 -19.59 32.28 9.52
N PHE A 133 -20.63 31.47 9.53
CA PHE A 133 -21.23 30.90 8.33
C PHE A 133 -22.66 31.42 8.08
N GLU A 134 -23.09 32.49 8.78
CA GLU A 134 -24.44 33.02 8.68
C GLU A 134 -24.75 33.54 7.28
N ASP A 135 -23.76 34.13 6.59
CA ASP A 135 -23.85 34.64 5.22
C ASP A 135 -23.38 33.64 4.13
N LEU A 136 -22.96 32.44 4.53
CA LEU A 136 -22.49 31.44 3.59
C LEU A 136 -23.62 30.45 3.28
N GLU A 137 -23.83 30.18 2.02
CA GLU A 137 -24.68 29.06 1.61
C GLU A 137 -24.14 27.78 2.28
N PRO A 138 -25.00 26.99 2.91
CA PRO A 138 -24.54 25.75 3.54
C PRO A 138 -23.86 24.88 2.49
N ALA A 139 -22.58 24.59 2.72
CA ALA A 139 -21.87 23.66 1.87
C ALA A 139 -22.66 22.34 1.84
N PRO A 140 -22.82 21.70 0.68
CA PRO A 140 -23.49 20.42 0.62
C PRO A 140 -22.84 19.47 1.61
N LEU A 141 -23.65 18.81 2.41
CA LEU A 141 -23.19 17.80 3.37
C LEU A 141 -22.31 16.81 2.62
N VAL A 142 -21.03 16.74 3.01
CA VAL A 142 -20.14 15.74 2.45
C VAL A 142 -20.70 14.37 2.82
N GLU A 143 -21.11 13.62 1.83
CA GLU A 143 -21.60 12.26 2.05
C GLU A 143 -20.52 11.44 2.74
N LYS A 144 -20.91 10.67 3.74
CA LYS A 144 -20.01 9.73 4.38
C LYS A 144 -19.56 8.68 3.36
N CYS A 145 -18.30 8.29 3.43
CA CYS A 145 -17.83 7.17 2.64
C CYS A 145 -18.65 5.94 2.96
N SER A 146 -19.35 5.42 1.98
CA SER A 146 -20.23 4.26 2.09
C SER A 146 -20.14 3.40 0.84
N SER A 147 -20.57 2.18 0.97
CA SER A 147 -20.61 1.22 -0.13
C SER A 147 -21.81 0.33 0.02
N ARG A 148 -22.31 -0.19 -1.10
CA ARG A 148 -23.36 -1.20 -1.12
C ARG A 148 -23.04 -2.28 -2.14
N THR A 149 -23.40 -3.51 -1.85
CA THR A 149 -23.37 -4.59 -2.83
C THR A 149 -24.59 -4.46 -3.75
N VAL A 150 -24.34 -4.36 -5.04
CA VAL A 150 -25.39 -4.23 -6.06
C VAL A 150 -25.84 -5.60 -6.53
N ASN A 151 -24.89 -6.42 -7.00
CA ASN A 151 -25.15 -7.74 -7.56
C ASN A 151 -24.12 -8.76 -7.05
N VAL A 152 -24.51 -10.03 -7.08
CA VAL A 152 -23.64 -11.16 -6.76
C VAL A 152 -23.78 -12.20 -7.87
N TYR A 153 -22.71 -12.44 -8.61
CA TYR A 153 -22.65 -13.46 -9.64
C TYR A 153 -22.03 -14.72 -9.04
N ARG A 154 -22.71 -15.84 -9.18
CA ARG A 154 -22.23 -17.12 -8.62
C ARG A 154 -21.87 -18.09 -9.73
N ASP A 155 -20.79 -18.82 -9.53
CA ASP A 155 -20.39 -19.90 -10.44
C ASP A 155 -21.55 -20.91 -10.56
N PRO A 156 -22.07 -21.14 -11.77
CA PRO A 156 -23.14 -22.13 -11.99
C PRO A 156 -22.66 -23.57 -11.90
N SER A 157 -21.37 -23.80 -11.69
CA SER A 157 -20.78 -25.13 -11.53
C SER A 157 -21.20 -25.79 -10.21
N ALA A 158 -21.35 -27.12 -10.22
CA ALA A 158 -21.70 -27.89 -9.04
C ALA A 158 -20.64 -27.78 -7.90
N CYS A 159 -19.35 -27.69 -8.29
CA CYS A 159 -18.25 -27.48 -7.34
C CYS A 159 -17.79 -26.02 -7.41
N PRO A 160 -17.75 -25.31 -6.30
CA PRO A 160 -17.28 -23.93 -6.27
C PRO A 160 -15.80 -23.86 -6.67
N ARG A 161 -15.44 -22.90 -7.52
CA ARG A 161 -14.07 -22.69 -8.01
C ARG A 161 -13.64 -21.27 -7.73
N ASN A 162 -12.36 -21.08 -7.46
CA ASN A 162 -11.82 -19.76 -7.18
C ASN A 162 -12.02 -18.83 -8.39
N VAL A 163 -12.42 -17.58 -8.11
CA VAL A 163 -12.36 -16.50 -9.10
C VAL A 163 -10.93 -16.01 -9.16
N THR A 164 -10.24 -16.26 -10.26
CA THR A 164 -8.81 -15.94 -10.38
C THR A 164 -8.55 -14.61 -11.04
N HIS A 165 -9.41 -14.19 -11.96
CA HIS A 165 -9.25 -12.91 -12.65
C HIS A 165 -10.60 -12.34 -13.09
N LEU A 166 -10.66 -11.01 -13.18
CA LEU A 166 -11.81 -10.23 -13.61
C LEU A 166 -11.37 -9.26 -14.70
N SER A 167 -12.17 -9.09 -15.74
CA SER A 167 -11.92 -8.07 -16.76
C SER A 167 -13.22 -7.42 -17.21
N TRP A 168 -13.23 -6.10 -17.23
CA TRP A 168 -14.34 -5.31 -17.72
C TRP A 168 -14.31 -5.18 -19.23
N SER A 169 -15.48 -5.24 -19.85
CA SER A 169 -15.62 -4.88 -21.25
C SER A 169 -15.39 -3.38 -21.44
N PRO A 170 -14.76 -2.93 -22.54
CA PRO A 170 -14.62 -1.49 -22.84
C PRO A 170 -15.95 -0.77 -23.00
N ASP A 171 -17.03 -1.49 -23.34
CA ASP A 171 -18.40 -0.92 -23.35
C ASP A 171 -18.96 -0.73 -21.94
N SER A 172 -18.26 -1.18 -20.90
CA SER A 172 -18.66 -1.08 -19.51
C SER A 172 -19.96 -1.82 -19.12
N GLU A 173 -20.49 -2.67 -19.99
CA GLU A 173 -21.76 -3.41 -19.78
C GLU A 173 -21.56 -4.85 -19.30
N LYS A 174 -20.36 -5.42 -19.56
CA LYS A 174 -20.08 -6.83 -19.34
C LYS A 174 -18.85 -7.03 -18.46
N LEU A 175 -18.91 -8.08 -17.67
CA LEU A 175 -17.81 -8.53 -16.82
C LEU A 175 -17.42 -9.97 -17.20
N ALA A 176 -16.20 -10.17 -17.62
CA ALA A 176 -15.64 -11.50 -17.81
C ALA A 176 -14.99 -11.99 -16.51
N VAL A 177 -15.32 -13.22 -16.14
CA VAL A 177 -14.88 -13.86 -14.88
C VAL A 177 -14.21 -15.18 -15.21
N SER A 178 -12.96 -15.34 -14.78
CA SER A 178 -12.24 -16.61 -14.87
C SER A 178 -12.37 -17.41 -13.58
N HIS A 179 -12.60 -18.69 -13.74
CA HIS A 179 -12.72 -19.64 -12.64
C HIS A 179 -11.66 -20.74 -12.76
N CYS A 180 -10.74 -20.79 -11.82
CA CYS A 180 -9.72 -21.83 -11.79
C CYS A 180 -9.35 -22.15 -10.35
N ASN A 181 -9.29 -23.43 -10.02
CA ASN A 181 -8.71 -23.87 -8.75
C ASN A 181 -7.22 -24.16 -8.96
N ARG A 182 -6.36 -23.52 -8.12
CA ARG A 182 -4.90 -23.66 -8.17
C ARG A 182 -4.36 -24.67 -7.17
N ASP A 183 -5.22 -25.24 -6.31
CA ASP A 183 -4.80 -26.14 -5.26
C ASP A 183 -4.32 -27.49 -5.82
N PHE A 184 -3.19 -27.97 -5.33
CA PHE A 184 -2.61 -29.25 -5.78
C PHE A 184 -3.38 -30.49 -5.29
N HIS A 185 -4.08 -30.35 -4.18
CA HIS A 185 -4.74 -31.48 -3.52
C HIS A 185 -6.11 -31.82 -4.11
N GLU A 186 -6.68 -30.94 -4.90
CA GLU A 186 -7.99 -31.19 -5.49
C GLU A 186 -7.91 -31.89 -6.84
N ASP A 187 -8.79 -32.88 -7.02
CA ASP A 187 -8.89 -33.60 -8.29
C ASP A 187 -9.54 -32.72 -9.38
N ARG A 188 -8.72 -32.19 -10.25
CA ARG A 188 -9.12 -31.32 -11.34
C ARG A 188 -9.89 -32.01 -12.44
N SER A 189 -9.84 -33.32 -12.52
CA SER A 189 -10.55 -34.10 -13.55
C SER A 189 -12.07 -33.99 -13.40
N LEU A 190 -12.54 -33.77 -12.18
CA LEU A 190 -13.96 -33.65 -11.84
C LEU A 190 -14.48 -32.21 -11.90
N GLN A 191 -13.59 -31.22 -12.02
CA GLN A 191 -13.99 -29.82 -12.02
C GLN A 191 -14.31 -29.31 -13.42
N SER A 192 -15.33 -28.45 -13.52
CA SER A 192 -15.62 -27.73 -14.74
C SER A 192 -14.44 -26.80 -15.10
N LYS A 193 -14.15 -26.66 -16.40
CA LYS A 193 -13.09 -25.75 -16.90
C LYS A 193 -13.67 -24.41 -17.37
N ASN A 194 -14.98 -24.26 -17.33
CA ASN A 194 -15.70 -23.14 -17.94
C ASN A 194 -15.44 -21.83 -17.22
N SER A 195 -15.41 -20.76 -17.97
CA SER A 195 -15.39 -19.38 -17.50
C SER A 195 -16.57 -18.64 -18.12
N TYR A 196 -16.93 -17.50 -17.56
CA TYR A 196 -18.20 -16.86 -17.90
C TYR A 196 -18.06 -15.38 -18.19
N ILE A 197 -18.93 -14.88 -19.07
CA ILE A 197 -19.19 -13.46 -19.22
C ILE A 197 -20.57 -13.19 -18.59
N TRP A 198 -20.60 -12.19 -17.74
CA TRP A 198 -21.81 -11.71 -17.10
C TRP A 198 -22.20 -10.34 -17.63
N GLU A 199 -23.48 -10.11 -17.73
CA GLU A 199 -24.06 -8.79 -17.92
C GLU A 199 -24.30 -8.15 -16.54
N ILE A 200 -24.02 -6.84 -16.41
CA ILE A 200 -24.09 -6.16 -15.10
C ILE A 200 -25.50 -6.22 -14.52
N GLU A 201 -26.50 -6.08 -15.36
CA GLU A 201 -27.90 -6.03 -14.94
C GLU A 201 -28.48 -7.41 -14.59
N ASN A 202 -27.93 -8.49 -15.15
CA ASN A 202 -28.47 -9.83 -14.98
C ASN A 202 -27.53 -10.75 -14.18
N PRO A 203 -27.73 -10.92 -12.86
CA PRO A 203 -26.93 -11.82 -12.05
C PRO A 203 -27.38 -13.29 -12.10
N ASN A 204 -28.54 -13.60 -12.71
CA ASN A 204 -29.14 -14.93 -12.60
C ASN A 204 -28.52 -15.97 -13.54
N ALA A 205 -28.06 -15.55 -14.73
CA ALA A 205 -27.48 -16.43 -15.71
C ALA A 205 -26.33 -15.73 -16.44
N PRO A 206 -25.23 -16.45 -16.74
CA PRO A 206 -24.15 -15.89 -17.54
C PRO A 206 -24.62 -15.63 -18.97
N LEU A 207 -24.20 -14.52 -19.54
CA LEU A 207 -24.48 -14.15 -20.92
C LEU A 207 -23.82 -15.15 -21.89
N GLN A 208 -22.57 -15.52 -21.61
CA GLN A 208 -21.78 -16.42 -22.42
C GLN A 208 -20.92 -17.34 -21.57
N ILE A 209 -20.75 -18.59 -22.06
CA ILE A 209 -19.92 -19.61 -21.43
C ILE A 209 -18.72 -19.86 -22.36
N PHE A 210 -17.52 -19.83 -21.79
CA PHE A 210 -16.31 -20.27 -22.46
C PHE A 210 -15.99 -21.70 -22.06
N GLU A 211 -15.72 -22.54 -23.05
CA GLU A 211 -15.36 -23.96 -22.91
C GLU A 211 -13.90 -24.18 -23.36
N PRO A 212 -12.92 -23.84 -22.51
CA PRO A 212 -11.51 -23.99 -22.84
C PRO A 212 -11.03 -25.45 -22.68
N PRO A 213 -9.95 -25.86 -23.35
CA PRO A 213 -9.35 -27.19 -23.16
C PRO A 213 -8.73 -27.34 -21.75
N SER A 214 -8.26 -26.27 -21.15
CA SER A 214 -7.74 -26.20 -19.78
C SER A 214 -8.35 -24.99 -19.05
N ALA A 215 -8.47 -25.03 -17.73
CA ALA A 215 -9.05 -23.92 -16.96
C ALA A 215 -8.34 -22.58 -17.24
N ILE A 216 -9.11 -21.53 -17.37
CA ILE A 216 -8.59 -20.16 -17.59
C ILE A 216 -8.15 -19.61 -16.25
N VAL A 217 -6.91 -19.16 -16.18
CA VAL A 217 -6.33 -18.51 -14.99
C VAL A 217 -6.51 -16.99 -15.05
N CYS A 218 -6.23 -16.40 -16.21
CA CYS A 218 -6.38 -14.97 -16.45
C CYS A 218 -7.05 -14.73 -17.81
N LEU A 219 -7.78 -13.64 -17.92
CA LEU A 219 -8.42 -13.22 -19.16
C LEU A 219 -8.47 -11.68 -19.21
N GLU A 220 -8.44 -11.13 -20.41
CA GLU A 220 -8.46 -9.68 -20.59
C GLU A 220 -9.19 -9.32 -21.87
N TYR A 221 -10.10 -8.34 -21.76
CA TYR A 221 -10.77 -7.74 -22.90
C TYR A 221 -9.82 -6.86 -23.71
N ASN A 222 -10.00 -6.84 -25.02
CA ASN A 222 -9.32 -5.89 -25.87
C ASN A 222 -9.97 -4.51 -25.72
N GLN A 223 -9.16 -3.51 -25.40
CA GLN A 223 -9.65 -2.15 -25.20
C GLN A 223 -10.16 -1.48 -26.48
N LYS A 224 -9.83 -2.02 -27.65
CA LYS A 224 -10.25 -1.50 -28.95
C LYS A 224 -11.41 -2.25 -29.58
N ASP A 225 -11.55 -3.53 -29.28
CA ASP A 225 -12.60 -4.39 -29.80
C ASP A 225 -13.28 -5.13 -28.64
N PRO A 226 -14.51 -4.74 -28.25
CA PRO A 226 -15.21 -5.32 -27.12
C PRO A 226 -15.63 -6.77 -27.36
N SER A 227 -15.53 -7.27 -28.59
CA SER A 227 -15.81 -8.66 -28.91
C SER A 227 -14.60 -9.60 -28.76
N SER A 228 -13.40 -9.05 -28.68
CA SER A 228 -12.17 -9.81 -28.63
C SER A 228 -11.60 -9.91 -27.20
N LEU A 229 -11.26 -11.14 -26.79
CA LEU A 229 -10.59 -11.41 -25.53
C LEU A 229 -9.38 -12.32 -25.75
N VAL A 230 -8.44 -12.24 -24.82
CA VAL A 230 -7.34 -13.21 -24.70
C VAL A 230 -7.36 -13.82 -23.31
N SER A 231 -6.91 -15.06 -23.21
CA SER A 231 -6.83 -15.78 -21.96
C SER A 231 -5.53 -16.57 -21.83
N GLY A 232 -5.03 -16.64 -20.61
CA GLY A 232 -3.98 -17.55 -20.19
C GLY A 232 -4.58 -18.74 -19.45
N MET A 233 -4.11 -19.94 -19.78
CA MET A 233 -4.63 -21.17 -19.20
C MET A 233 -3.67 -21.77 -18.18
N PHE A 234 -4.21 -22.66 -17.39
CA PHE A 234 -3.45 -23.46 -16.43
C PHE A 234 -2.41 -24.39 -17.10
N SER A 235 -2.70 -24.82 -18.35
CA SER A 235 -1.76 -25.64 -19.15
C SER A 235 -0.55 -24.86 -19.69
N GLY A 236 -0.45 -23.55 -19.46
CA GLY A 236 0.57 -22.69 -20.05
C GLY A 236 0.22 -22.15 -21.44
N GLN A 237 -0.86 -22.65 -22.05
CA GLN A 237 -1.31 -22.19 -23.36
C GLN A 237 -2.06 -20.85 -23.26
N VAL A 238 -2.00 -20.08 -24.33
CA VAL A 238 -2.75 -18.83 -24.48
C VAL A 238 -3.76 -18.98 -25.60
N ALA A 239 -4.95 -18.42 -25.43
CA ALA A 239 -6.02 -18.50 -26.42
C ALA A 239 -6.64 -17.14 -26.72
N GLY A 240 -7.01 -16.94 -27.97
CA GLY A 240 -7.82 -15.83 -28.44
C GLY A 240 -9.28 -16.24 -28.57
N TRP A 241 -10.18 -15.36 -28.14
CA TRP A 241 -11.61 -15.54 -28.11
C TRP A 241 -12.31 -14.41 -28.86
N ASP A 242 -13.40 -14.75 -29.51
CA ASP A 242 -14.36 -13.80 -30.07
C ASP A 242 -15.75 -14.13 -29.50
N THR A 243 -16.36 -13.18 -28.81
CA THR A 243 -17.68 -13.34 -28.17
C THR A 243 -18.78 -13.63 -29.18
N ARG A 244 -18.58 -13.31 -30.45
CA ARG A 244 -19.50 -13.58 -31.56
C ARG A 244 -19.37 -15.02 -32.11
N HIS A 245 -18.24 -15.67 -31.85
CA HIS A 245 -17.92 -16.98 -32.49
C HIS A 245 -18.32 -18.20 -31.65
N GLY A 246 -18.92 -18.00 -30.50
CA GLY A 246 -19.45 -19.08 -29.65
C GLY A 246 -18.59 -19.41 -28.45
N LYS A 247 -18.63 -20.67 -27.98
CA LYS A 247 -18.08 -21.09 -26.69
C LYS A 247 -16.62 -21.53 -26.73
N LYS A 248 -16.10 -21.87 -27.92
CA LYS A 248 -14.74 -22.39 -28.11
C LYS A 248 -13.77 -21.28 -28.50
N PRO A 249 -12.47 -21.41 -28.15
CA PRO A 249 -11.47 -20.43 -28.56
C PRO A 249 -11.33 -20.42 -30.10
N VAL A 250 -11.14 -19.22 -30.65
CA VAL A 250 -10.91 -19.02 -32.09
C VAL A 250 -9.51 -19.49 -32.49
N SER A 251 -8.56 -19.22 -31.63
CA SER A 251 -7.14 -19.57 -31.80
C SER A 251 -6.53 -19.95 -30.47
N ILE A 252 -5.59 -20.90 -30.51
CA ILE A 252 -4.88 -21.40 -29.34
C ILE A 252 -3.43 -21.67 -29.70
N THR A 253 -2.52 -21.43 -28.78
CA THR A 253 -1.09 -21.72 -28.96
C THR A 253 -0.81 -23.20 -28.82
N ASP A 254 0.18 -23.70 -29.58
CA ASP A 254 0.67 -25.07 -29.45
C ASP A 254 1.46 -25.22 -28.13
N ARG A 255 1.43 -26.41 -27.53
CA ARG A 255 2.09 -26.68 -26.24
C ARG A 255 3.60 -26.53 -26.30
N GLU A 256 4.21 -26.81 -27.43
CA GLU A 256 5.67 -26.74 -27.61
C GLU A 256 6.19 -25.30 -27.58
N VAL A 257 5.37 -24.35 -28.00
CA VAL A 257 5.73 -22.93 -28.16
C VAL A 257 5.25 -22.11 -26.99
N SER A 258 4.28 -22.61 -26.24
CA SER A 258 3.65 -21.93 -25.10
C SER A 258 4.51 -21.98 -23.84
N HIS A 259 4.00 -21.41 -22.78
CA HIS A 259 4.57 -21.53 -21.44
C HIS A 259 4.51 -22.96 -20.91
N ARG A 260 5.40 -23.29 -19.99
CA ARG A 260 5.41 -24.60 -19.31
C ARG A 260 4.46 -24.65 -18.13
N ASP A 261 4.36 -23.54 -17.41
CA ASP A 261 3.58 -23.37 -16.19
C ASP A 261 2.35 -22.49 -16.43
N PRO A 262 1.43 -22.41 -15.48
CA PRO A 262 0.24 -21.59 -15.60
C PRO A 262 0.54 -20.13 -15.97
N VAL A 263 -0.25 -19.57 -16.86
CA VAL A 263 -0.15 -18.17 -17.25
C VAL A 263 -0.92 -17.32 -16.24
N ASN A 264 -0.18 -16.57 -15.43
CA ASN A 264 -0.77 -15.78 -14.34
C ASN A 264 -1.37 -14.45 -14.80
N SER A 265 -0.79 -13.85 -15.84
CA SER A 265 -1.23 -12.54 -16.32
C SER A 265 -1.10 -12.43 -17.83
N VAL A 266 -2.07 -11.79 -18.45
CA VAL A 266 -2.11 -11.48 -19.87
C VAL A 266 -2.57 -10.03 -20.02
N LEU A 267 -1.88 -9.25 -20.85
CA LEU A 267 -2.22 -7.86 -21.10
C LEU A 267 -2.10 -7.51 -22.59
N TRP A 268 -3.05 -6.70 -23.06
CA TRP A 268 -3.00 -6.15 -24.40
C TRP A 268 -2.00 -4.98 -24.49
N ILE A 269 -1.32 -4.91 -25.62
CA ILE A 269 -0.42 -3.79 -25.95
C ILE A 269 -1.21 -2.75 -26.75
N ASN A 270 -1.07 -1.50 -26.36
CA ASN A 270 -1.68 -0.40 -27.09
C ASN A 270 -0.92 -0.13 -28.40
N SER A 271 -1.04 -1.07 -29.35
CA SER A 271 -0.48 -0.97 -30.70
C SER A 271 -1.50 -0.36 -31.66
N LYS A 272 -1.06 0.11 -32.82
CA LYS A 272 -1.96 0.64 -33.85
C LYS A 272 -2.96 -0.41 -34.35
N SER A 273 -2.50 -1.66 -34.50
CA SER A 273 -3.33 -2.79 -34.93
C SER A 273 -4.29 -3.29 -33.83
N GLY A 274 -3.93 -3.15 -32.55
CA GLY A 274 -4.69 -3.71 -31.44
C GLY A 274 -4.68 -5.25 -31.38
N THR A 275 -3.74 -5.91 -32.05
CA THR A 275 -3.66 -7.37 -32.15
C THR A 275 -2.55 -7.98 -31.31
N GLU A 276 -1.64 -7.16 -30.80
CA GLU A 276 -0.53 -7.63 -29.99
C GLU A 276 -0.87 -7.65 -28.50
N PHE A 277 -0.44 -8.69 -27.81
CA PHE A 277 -0.54 -8.84 -26.38
C PHE A 277 0.68 -9.59 -25.83
N PHE A 278 0.85 -9.62 -24.53
CA PHE A 278 1.92 -10.37 -23.88
C PHE A 278 1.42 -11.12 -22.66
N SER A 279 2.08 -12.21 -22.35
CA SER A 279 1.74 -13.12 -21.26
C SER A 279 2.93 -13.33 -20.33
N GLY A 280 2.65 -13.51 -19.05
CA GLY A 280 3.62 -13.86 -18.03
C GLY A 280 3.20 -15.12 -17.27
N SER A 281 4.15 -15.99 -17.00
CA SER A 281 3.92 -17.28 -16.35
C SER A 281 4.89 -17.53 -15.20
N SER A 282 4.52 -18.45 -14.32
CA SER A 282 5.37 -18.94 -13.23
C SER A 282 6.68 -19.57 -13.70
N ASP A 283 6.79 -19.94 -14.99
CA ASP A 283 8.02 -20.44 -15.60
C ASP A 283 9.13 -19.39 -15.75
N GLY A 284 8.85 -18.13 -15.37
CA GLY A 284 9.81 -17.02 -15.44
C GLY A 284 9.97 -16.42 -16.83
N GLN A 285 9.07 -16.72 -17.75
CA GLN A 285 9.08 -16.17 -19.09
C GLN A 285 7.99 -15.11 -19.27
N VAL A 286 8.30 -14.10 -20.06
CA VAL A 286 7.34 -13.16 -20.63
C VAL A 286 7.40 -13.31 -22.13
N ILE A 287 6.27 -13.61 -22.76
CA ILE A 287 6.17 -13.91 -24.18
C ILE A 287 5.21 -12.94 -24.86
N TRP A 288 5.60 -12.42 -26.03
CA TRP A 288 4.77 -11.54 -26.87
C TRP A 288 4.13 -12.31 -27.99
N TRP A 289 2.85 -12.02 -28.22
CA TRP A 289 2.00 -12.72 -29.19
C TRP A 289 1.29 -11.76 -30.12
N ASP A 290 0.93 -12.23 -31.31
CA ASP A 290 -0.03 -11.60 -32.21
C ASP A 290 -1.24 -12.52 -32.38
N THR A 291 -2.44 -12.01 -32.16
CA THR A 291 -3.70 -12.78 -32.30
C THR A 291 -3.90 -13.35 -33.69
N ARG A 292 -3.29 -12.76 -34.73
CA ARG A 292 -3.35 -13.22 -36.10
C ARG A 292 -2.54 -14.52 -36.33
N LYS A 293 -1.47 -14.71 -35.57
CA LYS A 293 -0.57 -15.87 -35.68
C LYS A 293 -0.09 -16.29 -34.29
N LEU A 294 -0.89 -17.11 -33.61
CA LEU A 294 -0.54 -17.63 -32.28
C LEU A 294 0.39 -18.86 -32.33
N SER A 295 0.70 -19.38 -33.54
CA SER A 295 1.61 -20.52 -33.70
C SER A 295 3.06 -20.20 -33.36
N GLU A 296 3.47 -18.94 -33.41
CA GLU A 296 4.83 -18.50 -33.14
C GLU A 296 4.81 -17.24 -32.25
N PRO A 297 5.64 -17.18 -31.20
CA PRO A 297 5.79 -15.98 -30.40
C PRO A 297 6.58 -14.91 -31.16
N LEU A 298 6.22 -13.65 -30.95
CA LEU A 298 6.95 -12.52 -31.52
C LEU A 298 8.31 -12.28 -30.82
N ASP A 299 8.34 -12.44 -29.50
CA ASP A 299 9.54 -12.23 -28.69
C ASP A 299 9.40 -12.98 -27.35
N ARG A 300 10.54 -13.27 -26.70
CA ARG A 300 10.60 -13.90 -25.37
C ARG A 300 11.62 -13.18 -24.49
N LEU A 301 11.32 -13.09 -23.22
CA LEU A 301 12.19 -12.52 -22.20
C LEU A 301 12.16 -13.42 -20.97
N LEU A 302 13.35 -13.77 -20.45
CA LEU A 302 13.49 -14.46 -19.17
C LEU A 302 13.72 -13.43 -18.05
N LEU A 303 13.05 -13.64 -16.92
CA LEU A 303 13.16 -12.76 -15.74
C LEU A 303 14.35 -13.19 -14.86
N ASP A 304 15.57 -13.02 -15.34
CA ASP A 304 16.78 -13.37 -14.60
C ASP A 304 17.16 -12.24 -13.63
N PRO A 305 17.34 -12.54 -12.32
CA PRO A 305 17.75 -11.55 -11.32
C PRO A 305 19.18 -11.06 -11.53
N ILE A 306 20.03 -11.85 -12.19
CA ILE A 306 21.44 -11.53 -12.41
C ILE A 306 21.60 -10.72 -13.69
N LYS A 307 22.48 -9.73 -13.66
CA LYS A 307 22.83 -8.93 -14.85
C LYS A 307 23.88 -9.67 -15.68
N THR A 308 23.45 -10.65 -16.44
CA THR A 308 24.29 -11.38 -17.39
C THR A 308 23.66 -11.32 -18.77
N ASP A 309 24.47 -11.36 -19.81
CA ASP A 309 23.97 -11.40 -21.20
C ASP A 309 23.40 -12.77 -21.55
N GLU A 310 23.87 -13.82 -20.89
CA GLU A 310 23.32 -15.16 -20.97
C GLU A 310 22.23 -15.36 -19.91
N GLN A 311 20.99 -15.38 -20.35
CA GLN A 311 19.85 -15.69 -19.50
C GLN A 311 19.70 -17.21 -19.32
N ASN A 312 19.47 -17.65 -18.09
CA ASN A 312 19.21 -19.04 -17.77
C ASN A 312 17.79 -19.19 -17.21
N LEU A 313 17.03 -20.13 -17.77
CA LEU A 313 15.66 -20.43 -17.34
C LEU A 313 15.65 -20.95 -15.88
N ASP A 314 16.65 -21.74 -15.48
CA ASP A 314 16.71 -22.33 -14.13
C ASP A 314 16.83 -21.28 -13.01
N ARG A 315 17.32 -20.08 -13.34
CA ARG A 315 17.48 -18.97 -12.39
C ARG A 315 16.36 -17.94 -12.52
N SER A 316 15.51 -18.07 -13.51
CA SER A 316 14.45 -17.10 -13.75
C SER A 316 13.40 -17.12 -12.64
N TYR A 317 12.88 -15.95 -12.30
CA TYR A 317 11.84 -15.79 -11.29
C TYR A 317 10.47 -15.85 -11.95
N GLY A 318 9.57 -16.66 -11.38
CA GLY A 318 8.19 -16.79 -11.85
C GLY A 318 7.47 -15.46 -11.87
N CYS A 319 6.81 -15.13 -13.00
CA CYS A 319 5.99 -13.94 -13.15
C CYS A 319 4.63 -14.16 -12.49
N SER A 320 4.28 -13.33 -11.52
CA SER A 320 2.97 -13.35 -10.86
C SER A 320 1.99 -12.37 -11.50
N VAL A 321 2.45 -11.19 -11.87
CA VAL A 321 1.62 -10.11 -12.41
C VAL A 321 2.40 -9.27 -13.41
N LEU A 322 1.69 -8.80 -14.43
CA LEU A 322 2.20 -7.87 -15.43
C LEU A 322 1.49 -6.53 -15.27
N GLU A 323 2.20 -5.46 -15.58
CA GLU A 323 1.67 -4.11 -15.66
C GLU A 323 2.27 -3.41 -16.87
N TYR A 324 1.45 -2.62 -17.54
CA TYR A 324 1.80 -2.00 -18.81
C TYR A 324 1.63 -0.48 -18.76
N GLU A 325 2.62 0.23 -19.26
CA GLU A 325 2.54 1.69 -19.37
C GLU A 325 1.83 2.09 -20.67
N THR A 326 0.61 2.58 -20.55
CA THR A 326 -0.24 2.95 -21.69
C THR A 326 0.31 4.10 -22.54
N THR A 327 1.08 4.99 -21.96
CA THR A 327 1.68 6.17 -22.64
C THR A 327 2.91 5.80 -23.47
N ILE A 328 3.69 4.80 -23.03
CA ILE A 328 4.90 4.33 -23.71
C ILE A 328 4.78 2.84 -24.00
N PRO A 329 4.38 2.43 -25.20
CA PRO A 329 4.01 1.05 -25.53
C PRO A 329 5.18 0.05 -25.48
N THR A 330 6.31 0.42 -24.97
CA THR A 330 7.49 -0.43 -24.84
C THR A 330 7.90 -0.70 -23.42
N ARG A 331 7.35 0.06 -22.46
CA ARG A 331 7.66 -0.11 -21.04
C ARG A 331 6.59 -0.94 -20.35
N PHE A 332 7.04 -1.88 -19.56
CA PHE A 332 6.18 -2.72 -18.73
C PHE A 332 6.89 -3.09 -17.43
N MET A 333 6.13 -3.56 -16.48
CA MET A 333 6.63 -4.07 -15.21
C MET A 333 6.17 -5.50 -14.99
N CYS A 334 7.03 -6.29 -14.38
CA CYS A 334 6.71 -7.65 -13.98
C CYS A 334 6.92 -7.79 -12.47
N GLY A 335 5.88 -8.14 -11.74
CA GLY A 335 5.99 -8.63 -10.38
C GLY A 335 6.30 -10.13 -10.38
N THR A 336 7.09 -10.57 -9.40
CA THR A 336 7.49 -11.98 -9.31
C THR A 336 7.00 -12.64 -8.03
N GLU A 337 6.97 -13.97 -8.04
CA GLU A 337 6.63 -14.79 -6.89
C GLU A 337 7.64 -14.66 -5.73
N GLN A 338 8.88 -14.23 -6.03
CA GLN A 338 9.93 -14.00 -5.05
C GLN A 338 9.95 -12.58 -4.46
N GLY A 339 8.97 -11.74 -4.83
CA GLY A 339 8.86 -10.38 -4.32
C GLY A 339 9.73 -9.34 -5.04
N MET A 340 10.39 -9.73 -6.11
CA MET A 340 11.17 -8.83 -6.95
C MET A 340 10.30 -8.22 -8.06
N LEU A 341 10.46 -6.94 -8.30
CA LEU A 341 9.85 -6.22 -9.41
C LEU A 341 10.90 -5.94 -10.48
N PHE A 342 10.57 -6.29 -11.71
CA PHE A 342 11.35 -5.95 -12.88
C PHE A 342 10.68 -4.83 -13.66
N SER A 343 11.40 -3.74 -13.90
CA SER A 343 10.98 -2.71 -14.86
C SER A 343 11.70 -2.92 -16.17
N CYS A 344 10.94 -3.16 -17.22
CA CYS A 344 11.43 -3.64 -18.49
C CYS A 344 11.10 -2.70 -19.65
N ASN A 345 11.93 -2.77 -20.69
CA ASN A 345 11.70 -2.09 -21.95
C ASN A 345 11.88 -3.06 -23.13
N ARG A 346 10.82 -3.32 -23.89
CA ARG A 346 10.84 -4.23 -25.05
C ARG A 346 11.86 -3.84 -26.14
N LYS A 347 12.19 -2.56 -26.27
CA LYS A 347 13.12 -2.06 -27.31
C LYS A 347 14.59 -2.41 -27.09
N GLY A 348 14.97 -2.91 -25.92
CA GLY A 348 16.33 -3.33 -25.66
C GLY A 348 16.79 -4.41 -26.64
N LYS A 349 18.05 -4.34 -27.09
CA LYS A 349 18.63 -5.33 -28.00
C LYS A 349 19.11 -6.56 -27.24
N THR A 350 19.72 -6.34 -26.09
CA THR A 350 20.19 -7.41 -25.22
C THR A 350 19.21 -7.61 -24.05
N PRO A 351 19.17 -8.81 -23.45
CA PRO A 351 18.33 -9.05 -22.27
C PRO A 351 18.59 -8.07 -21.12
N ASN A 352 19.84 -7.67 -20.91
CA ASN A 352 20.21 -6.67 -19.90
C ASN A 352 19.66 -5.26 -20.18
N GLU A 353 19.57 -4.90 -21.46
CA GLU A 353 18.94 -3.65 -21.87
C GLU A 353 17.40 -3.73 -21.76
N LYS A 354 16.81 -4.91 -21.96
CA LYS A 354 15.37 -5.13 -21.78
C LYS A 354 14.97 -5.01 -20.31
N ILE A 355 15.80 -5.49 -19.37
CA ILE A 355 15.54 -5.38 -17.92
C ILE A 355 16.33 -4.20 -17.35
N ASN A 356 15.66 -3.05 -17.25
CA ASN A 356 16.30 -1.81 -16.80
C ASN A 356 16.57 -1.80 -15.29
N ILE A 357 15.54 -2.15 -14.50
CA ILE A 357 15.55 -1.99 -13.05
C ILE A 357 15.08 -3.29 -12.40
N ARG A 358 15.72 -3.63 -11.31
CA ARG A 358 15.37 -4.74 -10.42
C ARG A 358 15.19 -4.17 -9.02
N ILE A 359 14.00 -4.29 -8.45
CA ILE A 359 13.65 -3.76 -7.13
C ILE A 359 13.13 -4.89 -6.28
N MET A 360 13.67 -5.08 -5.08
CA MET A 360 13.09 -5.98 -4.09
C MET A 360 11.97 -5.25 -3.38
N CYS A 361 10.73 -5.52 -3.78
CA CYS A 361 9.55 -4.84 -3.26
C CYS A 361 9.00 -5.49 -2.01
N HIS A 362 8.92 -6.81 -1.97
CA HIS A 362 8.32 -7.59 -0.89
C HIS A 362 9.17 -8.81 -0.56
N LEU A 363 8.97 -9.41 0.60
CA LEU A 363 9.65 -10.66 1.00
C LEU A 363 8.95 -11.91 0.45
N GLY A 364 7.68 -11.78 0.07
CA GLY A 364 6.87 -12.82 -0.55
C GLY A 364 6.33 -12.40 -1.90
N PRO A 365 5.42 -13.18 -2.50
CA PRO A 365 4.89 -12.93 -3.82
C PRO A 365 4.26 -11.55 -3.97
N ILE A 366 4.49 -10.92 -5.11
CA ILE A 366 3.78 -9.71 -5.50
C ILE A 366 2.47 -10.13 -6.16
N TYR A 367 1.35 -9.82 -5.52
CA TYR A 367 0.03 -10.17 -6.06
C TYR A 367 -0.47 -9.15 -7.07
N THR A 368 -0.13 -7.89 -6.89
CA THR A 368 -0.54 -6.81 -7.81
C THR A 368 0.54 -5.76 -7.98
N VAL A 369 0.68 -5.32 -9.21
CA VAL A 369 1.40 -4.10 -9.59
C VAL A 369 0.41 -3.26 -10.38
N ALA A 370 0.12 -2.05 -9.93
CA ALA A 370 -0.82 -1.16 -10.61
C ALA A 370 -0.26 0.24 -10.67
N ARG A 371 -0.18 0.83 -11.86
CA ARG A 371 0.20 2.23 -12.04
C ARG A 371 -0.95 3.15 -11.69
N ASN A 372 -0.62 4.31 -11.13
CA ASN A 372 -1.64 5.33 -10.93
C ASN A 372 -2.07 5.91 -12.29
N PRO A 373 -3.37 5.95 -12.61
CA PRO A 373 -3.85 6.41 -13.92
C PRO A 373 -3.47 7.85 -14.24
N ALA A 374 -3.40 8.72 -13.23
CA ALA A 374 -3.04 10.14 -13.38
C ALA A 374 -1.54 10.40 -13.29
N PHE A 375 -0.80 9.55 -12.57
CA PHE A 375 0.63 9.69 -12.28
C PHE A 375 1.40 8.43 -12.68
N VAL A 376 1.68 8.30 -13.94
CA VAL A 376 2.29 7.09 -14.55
C VAL A 376 3.61 6.67 -13.91
N LYS A 377 4.37 7.62 -13.33
CA LYS A 377 5.62 7.33 -12.61
C LYS A 377 5.42 6.67 -11.26
N ASN A 378 4.22 6.77 -10.70
CA ASN A 378 3.93 6.19 -9.39
C ASN A 378 3.09 4.93 -9.57
N PHE A 379 3.47 3.90 -8.84
CA PHE A 379 2.80 2.61 -8.90
C PHE A 379 2.64 2.00 -7.51
N LEU A 380 1.59 1.23 -7.36
CA LEU A 380 1.24 0.46 -6.18
C LEU A 380 1.77 -0.96 -6.35
N THR A 381 2.36 -1.53 -5.32
CA THR A 381 2.63 -2.96 -5.21
C THR A 381 1.94 -3.51 -3.98
N VAL A 382 1.31 -4.66 -4.13
CA VAL A 382 0.67 -5.38 -3.04
C VAL A 382 1.30 -6.74 -2.91
N GLY A 383 1.77 -7.03 -1.72
CA GLY A 383 2.39 -8.30 -1.37
C GLY A 383 2.52 -8.42 0.13
N ASP A 384 2.71 -9.62 0.64
CA ASP A 384 2.82 -9.88 2.06
C ASP A 384 1.60 -9.34 2.84
N TRP A 385 1.85 -8.54 3.87
CA TRP A 385 0.86 -7.86 4.70
C TRP A 385 0.84 -6.34 4.47
N THR A 386 1.54 -5.86 3.44
CA THR A 386 1.70 -4.43 3.19
C THR A 386 1.40 -4.08 1.74
N ALA A 387 0.84 -2.90 1.53
CA ALA A 387 0.81 -2.25 0.24
C ALA A 387 1.83 -1.12 0.24
N ARG A 388 2.53 -0.95 -0.86
CA ARG A 388 3.62 0.02 -0.99
C ARG A 388 3.44 0.83 -2.26
N ILE A 389 3.63 2.13 -2.14
CA ILE A 389 3.60 3.05 -3.26
C ILE A 389 5.02 3.47 -3.58
N TRP A 390 5.37 3.30 -4.83
CA TRP A 390 6.71 3.54 -5.37
C TRP A 390 6.71 4.71 -6.34
N SER A 391 7.88 5.29 -6.52
CA SER A 391 8.17 6.19 -7.63
C SER A 391 9.29 5.58 -8.48
N GLU A 392 9.19 5.66 -9.80
CA GLU A 392 10.26 5.21 -10.70
C GLU A 392 11.59 5.94 -10.45
N ASP A 393 11.52 7.13 -9.83
CA ASP A 393 12.69 7.93 -9.47
C ASP A 393 13.42 7.43 -8.21
N CYS A 394 12.76 6.62 -7.35
CA CYS A 394 13.28 6.03 -6.11
C CYS A 394 13.36 4.52 -6.26
N ARG A 395 14.56 3.94 -6.15
CA ARG A 395 14.80 2.53 -6.50
C ARG A 395 15.06 1.61 -5.31
N GLU A 396 15.45 2.18 -4.19
CA GLU A 396 15.85 1.39 -3.01
C GLU A 396 14.69 1.18 -2.05
N SER A 397 13.72 2.10 -2.02
CA SER A 397 12.64 2.08 -1.05
C SER A 397 11.35 2.67 -1.61
N ALA A 398 10.21 2.23 -1.08
CA ALA A 398 8.91 2.79 -1.40
C ALA A 398 8.73 4.16 -0.74
N ILE A 399 8.03 5.05 -1.43
CA ILE A 399 7.77 6.42 -0.93
C ILE A 399 6.70 6.43 0.18
N ILE A 400 5.73 5.51 0.11
CA ILE A 400 4.66 5.36 1.10
C ILE A 400 4.44 3.88 1.38
N TRP A 401 4.24 3.54 2.63
CA TRP A 401 3.97 2.19 3.12
C TRP A 401 2.69 2.20 3.93
N THR A 402 1.85 1.21 3.75
CA THR A 402 0.74 0.96 4.68
C THR A 402 1.26 0.27 5.94
N LYS A 403 0.50 0.35 7.03
CA LYS A 403 0.74 -0.50 8.20
C LYS A 403 0.65 -1.98 7.81
N ASN A 404 1.26 -2.84 8.61
CA ASN A 404 1.03 -4.27 8.48
C ASN A 404 -0.44 -4.57 8.79
N HIS A 405 -1.12 -5.14 7.82
CA HIS A 405 -2.49 -5.60 7.99
C HIS A 405 -2.53 -6.88 8.84
N ALA A 406 -3.67 -7.12 9.49
CA ALA A 406 -3.85 -8.32 10.30
C ALA A 406 -3.88 -9.61 9.48
N CYS A 407 -4.28 -9.52 8.20
CA CYS A 407 -4.38 -10.62 7.26
C CYS A 407 -3.57 -10.34 6.00
N LEU A 408 -3.20 -11.40 5.30
CA LEU A 408 -2.51 -11.33 4.01
C LEU A 408 -3.33 -10.52 3.01
N LEU A 409 -2.66 -9.70 2.25
CA LEU A 409 -3.25 -8.94 1.14
C LEU A 409 -3.23 -9.79 -0.13
N THR A 410 -4.32 -9.76 -0.87
CA THR A 410 -4.50 -10.60 -2.07
C THR A 410 -4.50 -9.81 -3.35
N GLY A 411 -4.79 -8.52 -3.30
CA GLY A 411 -4.80 -7.67 -4.47
C GLY A 411 -4.94 -6.20 -4.13
N GLY A 412 -4.75 -5.35 -5.11
CA GLY A 412 -4.95 -3.91 -4.98
C GLY A 412 -5.03 -3.22 -6.31
N GLU A 413 -5.78 -2.15 -6.39
CA GLU A 413 -5.99 -1.39 -7.61
C GLU A 413 -6.26 0.08 -7.31
N TRP A 414 -5.83 0.96 -8.19
CA TRP A 414 -6.17 2.37 -8.12
C TRP A 414 -7.61 2.62 -8.58
N SER A 415 -8.25 3.63 -7.98
CA SER A 415 -9.49 4.15 -8.55
C SER A 415 -9.20 4.76 -9.91
N SER A 416 -10.06 4.46 -10.88
CA SER A 416 -9.97 5.01 -12.24
C SER A 416 -10.24 6.52 -12.29
N THR A 417 -11.05 7.05 -11.38
CA THR A 417 -11.53 8.43 -11.39
C THR A 417 -10.91 9.28 -10.29
N LYS A 418 -10.76 8.78 -9.07
CA LYS A 418 -10.21 9.53 -7.94
C LYS A 418 -8.72 9.23 -7.79
N VAL A 419 -7.89 10.21 -8.10
CA VAL A 419 -6.43 10.07 -8.24
C VAL A 419 -5.69 9.64 -6.97
N SER A 420 -6.22 9.97 -5.80
CA SER A 420 -5.61 9.67 -4.49
C SER A 420 -6.10 8.37 -3.87
N MET A 421 -7.11 7.72 -4.47
CA MET A 421 -7.78 6.56 -3.91
C MET A 421 -7.31 5.25 -4.53
N PHE A 422 -7.11 4.24 -3.69
CA PHE A 422 -6.86 2.86 -4.10
C PHE A 422 -7.58 1.89 -3.16
N TYR A 423 -7.79 0.70 -3.68
CA TYR A 423 -8.49 -0.37 -2.99
C TYR A 423 -7.52 -1.53 -2.75
N ILE A 424 -7.67 -2.18 -1.60
CA ILE A 424 -6.87 -3.36 -1.23
C ILE A 424 -7.83 -4.46 -0.81
N SER A 425 -7.65 -5.64 -1.38
CA SER A 425 -8.37 -6.84 -0.96
C SER A 425 -7.55 -7.69 0.01
N ARG A 426 -8.23 -8.28 0.97
CA ARG A 426 -7.63 -9.07 2.05
C ARG A 426 -8.16 -10.50 2.05
N MET A 427 -7.36 -11.39 2.65
CA MET A 427 -7.70 -12.81 2.77
C MET A 427 -8.84 -13.10 3.75
N ASP A 428 -9.21 -12.14 4.61
CA ASP A 428 -10.36 -12.25 5.52
C ASP A 428 -11.69 -11.82 4.90
N GLY A 429 -11.73 -11.53 3.61
CA GLY A 429 -12.96 -11.12 2.91
C GLY A 429 -13.30 -9.64 3.07
N VAL A 430 -12.35 -8.82 3.49
CA VAL A 430 -12.50 -7.37 3.64
C VAL A 430 -11.85 -6.65 2.47
N LEU A 431 -12.55 -5.65 1.97
CA LEU A 431 -12.05 -4.68 1.00
C LEU A 431 -11.78 -3.35 1.72
N ASP A 432 -10.54 -2.93 1.75
CA ASP A 432 -10.12 -1.66 2.34
C ASP A 432 -9.99 -0.59 1.25
N ALA A 433 -10.66 0.54 1.44
CA ALA A 433 -10.53 1.72 0.59
C ALA A 433 -9.62 2.75 1.27
N TRP A 434 -8.59 3.16 0.58
CA TRP A 434 -7.59 4.12 1.03
C TRP A 434 -7.65 5.40 0.23
N ASP A 435 -7.67 6.53 0.91
CA ASP A 435 -7.52 7.85 0.30
C ASP A 435 -6.33 8.57 0.94
N LEU A 436 -5.26 8.70 0.20
CA LEU A 436 -4.00 9.27 0.69
C LEU A 436 -4.09 10.75 1.04
N LEU A 437 -5.05 11.48 0.48
CA LEU A 437 -5.26 12.89 0.81
C LEU A 437 -6.05 13.08 2.10
N GLN A 438 -6.93 12.13 2.43
CA GLN A 438 -7.71 12.19 3.67
C GLN A 438 -6.95 11.57 4.85
N GLN A 439 -6.44 10.36 4.66
CA GLN A 439 -5.82 9.59 5.73
C GLN A 439 -4.75 8.65 5.17
N GLN A 440 -3.54 8.72 5.75
CA GLN A 440 -2.41 7.90 5.29
C GLN A 440 -2.18 6.65 6.14
N ASN A 441 -2.63 6.65 7.39
CA ASN A 441 -2.30 5.61 8.36
C ASN A 441 -3.30 4.47 8.42
N ASP A 442 -4.56 4.74 8.12
CA ASP A 442 -5.66 3.77 8.20
C ASP A 442 -6.56 3.91 6.97
N PRO A 443 -7.28 2.84 6.57
CA PRO A 443 -8.24 2.92 5.49
C PRO A 443 -9.39 3.86 5.83
N VAL A 444 -9.88 4.59 4.84
CA VAL A 444 -11.05 5.47 5.00
C VAL A 444 -12.33 4.66 5.21
N LEU A 445 -12.41 3.51 4.56
CA LEU A 445 -13.52 2.59 4.69
C LEU A 445 -13.04 1.15 4.57
N SER A 446 -13.48 0.29 5.49
CA SER A 446 -13.27 -1.16 5.43
C SER A 446 -14.60 -1.85 5.27
N ILE A 447 -14.77 -2.57 4.17
CA ILE A 447 -16.01 -3.22 3.76
C ILE A 447 -15.84 -4.71 3.92
N LYS A 448 -16.64 -5.35 4.77
CA LYS A 448 -16.72 -6.80 4.81
C LYS A 448 -17.61 -7.27 3.66
N VAL A 449 -16.99 -7.76 2.60
CA VAL A 449 -17.67 -8.22 1.37
C VAL A 449 -18.22 -9.63 1.53
N CYS A 450 -17.38 -10.52 2.05
CA CYS A 450 -17.72 -11.94 2.24
C CYS A 450 -16.94 -12.52 3.43
N ASP A 451 -17.30 -13.73 3.84
CA ASP A 451 -16.59 -14.47 4.89
C ASP A 451 -15.41 -15.29 4.35
N GLU A 452 -15.23 -15.27 3.07
CA GLU A 452 -14.24 -16.03 2.32
C GLU A 452 -13.08 -15.14 1.88
N PRO A 453 -11.90 -15.71 1.57
CA PRO A 453 -10.83 -14.95 0.98
C PRO A 453 -11.23 -14.28 -0.34
N ILE A 454 -10.87 -13.02 -0.49
CA ILE A 454 -10.97 -12.33 -1.78
C ILE A 454 -9.71 -12.67 -2.57
N CYS A 455 -9.86 -13.09 -3.83
CA CYS A 455 -8.76 -13.49 -4.69
C CYS A 455 -8.35 -12.43 -5.71
N CYS A 456 -9.30 -11.65 -6.19
CA CYS A 456 -9.07 -10.63 -7.20
C CYS A 456 -10.04 -9.47 -7.04
N LEU A 457 -9.63 -8.32 -7.56
CA LEU A 457 -10.46 -7.14 -7.61
C LEU A 457 -10.19 -6.36 -8.90
N ARG A 458 -11.22 -5.68 -9.44
CA ARG A 458 -11.12 -4.79 -10.58
C ARG A 458 -12.09 -3.62 -10.43
N SER A 459 -11.58 -2.41 -10.55
CA SER A 459 -12.40 -1.20 -10.58
C SER A 459 -12.96 -0.96 -11.97
N HIS A 460 -14.17 -0.46 -12.02
CA HIS A 460 -14.82 -0.05 -13.27
C HIS A 460 -14.27 1.32 -13.72
N GLU A 461 -14.26 1.59 -15.03
CA GLU A 461 -13.73 2.86 -15.57
C GLU A 461 -14.46 4.09 -15.03
N ALA A 462 -15.77 4.00 -14.81
CA ALA A 462 -16.56 5.08 -14.20
C ALA A 462 -16.25 5.33 -12.71
N GLY A 463 -15.45 4.48 -12.06
CA GLY A 463 -15.00 4.64 -10.67
C GLY A 463 -16.07 4.40 -9.60
N ARG A 464 -17.32 4.14 -9.98
CA ARG A 464 -18.44 3.90 -9.05
C ARG A 464 -18.59 2.44 -8.67
N LEU A 465 -18.19 1.53 -9.54
CA LEU A 465 -18.36 0.09 -9.37
C LEU A 465 -17.02 -0.59 -9.19
N ILE A 466 -16.99 -1.58 -8.30
CA ILE A 466 -15.82 -2.43 -8.06
C ILE A 466 -16.30 -3.87 -8.10
N SER A 467 -15.66 -4.68 -8.91
CA SER A 467 -15.89 -6.13 -8.93
C SER A 467 -14.85 -6.84 -8.06
N VAL A 468 -15.32 -7.74 -7.22
CA VAL A 468 -14.49 -8.47 -6.24
C VAL A 468 -14.80 -9.95 -6.35
N GLY A 469 -13.78 -10.77 -6.61
CA GLY A 469 -13.91 -12.22 -6.73
C GLY A 469 -13.51 -12.95 -5.46
N SER A 470 -14.33 -13.91 -5.03
CA SER A 470 -14.07 -14.74 -3.85
C SER A 470 -13.46 -16.10 -4.20
N MET A 471 -12.90 -16.76 -3.20
CA MET A 471 -12.31 -18.10 -3.31
C MET A 471 -13.37 -19.18 -3.60
N LYS A 472 -14.64 -18.98 -3.26
CA LYS A 472 -15.73 -19.93 -3.53
C LYS A 472 -16.56 -19.60 -4.78
N GLY A 473 -16.02 -18.85 -5.71
CA GLY A 473 -16.63 -18.65 -7.03
C GLY A 473 -17.71 -17.59 -7.07
N ALA A 474 -17.88 -16.79 -6.02
CA ALA A 474 -18.78 -15.65 -6.04
C ALA A 474 -18.04 -14.39 -6.47
N THR A 475 -18.65 -13.64 -7.38
CA THR A 475 -18.17 -12.30 -7.75
C THR A 475 -19.18 -11.27 -7.26
N TYR A 476 -18.72 -10.36 -6.43
CA TYR A 476 -19.51 -9.30 -5.83
C TYR A 476 -19.31 -8.01 -6.62
N LEU A 477 -20.39 -7.36 -6.97
CA LEU A 477 -20.39 -6.03 -7.56
C LEU A 477 -20.74 -5.02 -6.47
N ILE A 478 -19.79 -4.15 -6.15
CA ILE A 478 -19.90 -3.17 -5.08
C ILE A 478 -19.98 -1.78 -5.69
N GLU A 479 -20.96 -1.02 -5.31
CA GLU A 479 -21.07 0.40 -5.61
C GLU A 479 -20.51 1.21 -4.45
N VAL A 480 -19.69 2.18 -4.77
CA VAL A 480 -19.11 3.13 -3.80
C VAL A 480 -19.79 4.49 -3.91
N SER A 481 -19.81 5.22 -2.79
CA SER A 481 -20.41 6.56 -2.73
C SER A 481 -19.72 7.55 -3.67
N GLU A 482 -20.43 8.60 -4.06
CA GLU A 482 -19.90 9.65 -4.95
C GLU A 482 -18.64 10.31 -4.41
N ASN A 483 -18.57 10.49 -3.10
CA ASN A 483 -17.37 11.04 -2.45
C ASN A 483 -16.10 10.19 -2.67
N MET A 484 -16.26 8.88 -2.87
CA MET A 484 -15.17 7.94 -3.15
C MET A 484 -14.85 7.83 -4.63
N SER A 485 -15.80 8.15 -5.51
CA SER A 485 -15.63 8.03 -6.96
C SER A 485 -15.30 9.35 -7.64
N PHE A 486 -15.63 10.48 -7.02
CA PHE A 486 -15.44 11.79 -7.66
C PHE A 486 -14.16 12.47 -7.17
N SER A 487 -13.37 12.99 -8.11
CA SER A 487 -12.16 13.77 -7.82
C SER A 487 -12.47 15.26 -7.87
N SER A 488 -12.10 15.98 -6.81
CA SER A 488 -12.18 17.44 -6.78
C SER A 488 -11.11 18.05 -7.70
N ARG A 489 -11.38 19.26 -8.16
CA ARG A 489 -10.43 20.02 -8.99
C ARG A 489 -9.07 20.24 -8.31
N ASN A 490 -9.06 20.31 -6.99
CA ASN A 490 -7.86 20.56 -6.19
C ASN A 490 -7.10 19.28 -5.80
N ASP A 491 -7.69 18.08 -5.97
CA ASP A 491 -7.07 16.82 -5.54
C ASP A 491 -5.78 16.53 -6.31
N LYS A 492 -5.78 16.76 -7.62
CA LYS A 492 -4.61 16.50 -8.46
C LYS A 492 -3.39 17.33 -8.07
N PRO A 493 -3.47 18.68 -7.93
CA PRO A 493 -2.31 19.47 -7.50
C PRO A 493 -1.87 19.15 -6.06
N LEU A 494 -2.80 18.89 -5.13
CA LEU A 494 -2.47 18.51 -3.76
C LEU A 494 -1.74 17.17 -3.72
N PHE A 495 -2.23 16.19 -4.48
CA PHE A 495 -1.61 14.89 -4.55
C PHE A 495 -0.24 14.94 -5.24
N THR A 496 -0.07 15.77 -6.26
CA THR A 496 1.23 16.02 -6.89
C THR A 496 2.24 16.55 -5.87
N ALA A 497 1.86 17.59 -5.12
CA ALA A 497 2.73 18.19 -4.11
C ALA A 497 3.12 17.18 -3.02
N MET A 498 2.17 16.34 -2.61
CA MET A 498 2.42 15.27 -1.65
C MET A 498 3.42 14.25 -2.18
N LEU A 499 3.19 13.70 -3.38
CA LEU A 499 4.07 12.69 -3.98
C LEU A 499 5.49 13.22 -4.22
N GLU A 500 5.61 14.47 -4.66
CA GLU A 500 6.92 15.12 -4.84
C GLU A 500 7.66 15.30 -3.51
N ARG A 501 6.95 15.70 -2.45
CA ARG A 501 7.51 15.83 -1.10
C ARG A 501 8.03 14.48 -0.61
N GLU A 502 7.22 13.43 -0.70
CA GLU A 502 7.61 12.10 -0.25
C GLU A 502 8.77 11.53 -1.10
N ALA A 503 8.74 11.73 -2.42
CA ALA A 503 9.85 11.33 -3.28
C ALA A 503 11.16 12.09 -2.98
N LYS A 504 11.09 13.38 -2.66
CA LYS A 504 12.25 14.17 -2.22
C LYS A 504 12.79 13.66 -0.89
N ARG A 505 11.90 13.37 0.07
CA ARG A 505 12.28 12.79 1.35
C ARG A 505 13.04 11.48 1.16
N GLU A 506 12.50 10.59 0.33
CA GLU A 506 13.10 9.28 0.11
C GLU A 506 14.46 9.36 -0.59
N LYS A 507 14.62 10.23 -1.57
CA LYS A 507 15.92 10.48 -2.21
C LYS A 507 16.99 10.94 -1.21
N ILE A 508 16.63 11.77 -0.25
CA ILE A 508 17.55 12.21 0.82
C ILE A 508 17.94 11.03 1.71
N LEU A 509 16.95 10.18 2.05
CA LEU A 509 17.20 8.98 2.86
C LEU A 509 18.09 7.97 2.12
N GLU A 510 17.82 7.70 0.84
CA GLU A 510 18.67 6.86 -0.02
C GLU A 510 20.12 7.36 -0.08
N ALA A 511 20.31 8.68 -0.26
CA ALA A 511 21.63 9.28 -0.29
C ALA A 511 22.38 9.08 1.04
N LYS A 512 21.71 9.31 2.18
CA LYS A 512 22.27 9.08 3.51
C LYS A 512 22.59 7.60 3.77
N LEU A 513 21.72 6.70 3.36
CA LEU A 513 21.94 5.25 3.48
C LEU A 513 23.15 4.80 2.65
N ARG A 514 23.32 5.32 1.43
CA ARG A 514 24.49 5.04 0.60
C ARG A 514 25.78 5.52 1.28
N GLU A 515 25.74 6.72 1.84
CA GLU A 515 26.88 7.26 2.58
C GLU A 515 27.23 6.39 3.80
N LEU A 516 26.22 5.97 4.58
CA LEU A 516 26.41 5.08 5.72
C LEU A 516 26.96 3.71 5.28
N LYS A 517 26.40 3.11 4.24
CA LYS A 517 26.90 1.84 3.67
C LYS A 517 28.36 1.96 3.21
N LEU A 518 28.75 3.09 2.62
CA LEU A 518 30.13 3.34 2.23
C LEU A 518 31.03 3.47 3.47
N LYS A 519 30.62 4.20 4.49
CA LYS A 519 31.38 4.33 5.74
C LYS A 519 31.55 2.98 6.43
N VAL A 520 30.50 2.17 6.50
CA VAL A 520 30.57 0.81 7.08
C VAL A 520 31.51 -0.08 6.27
N ARG A 521 31.42 -0.06 4.93
CA ARG A 521 32.32 -0.84 4.06
C ARG A 521 33.77 -0.41 4.18
N THR A 522 34.03 0.89 4.33
CA THR A 522 35.41 1.38 4.52
C THR A 522 35.94 0.99 5.90
N ALA A 523 35.11 1.07 6.95
CA ALA A 523 35.44 0.59 8.29
C ALA A 523 35.71 -0.93 8.30
N GLN A 524 34.83 -1.70 7.68
CA GLN A 524 34.95 -3.17 7.57
C GLN A 524 36.21 -3.59 6.79
N ARG A 525 36.58 -2.87 5.72
CA ARG A 525 37.82 -3.15 4.98
C ARG A 525 39.06 -2.88 5.80
N GLN A 526 39.02 -1.92 6.74
CA GLN A 526 40.13 -1.66 7.66
C GLN A 526 40.22 -2.72 8.78
N GLU A 527 39.09 -3.38 9.12
CA GLU A 527 39.07 -4.43 10.15
C GLU A 527 39.26 -5.85 9.58
N ASP A 528 39.01 -6.07 8.28
CA ASP A 528 39.10 -7.40 7.64
C ASP A 528 40.56 -7.91 7.43
N ASP A 529 41.56 -7.09 7.71
CA ASP A 529 42.96 -7.47 7.52
C ASP A 529 43.57 -8.29 8.67
N THR A 530 42.82 -8.56 9.74
CA THR A 530 43.26 -9.40 10.86
C THR A 530 42.45 -10.69 10.98
N GLU A 531 43.11 -11.86 11.00
CA GLU A 531 42.50 -13.18 11.21
C GLU A 531 41.72 -13.26 12.52
N GLU A 532 42.15 -12.54 13.55
CA GLU A 532 41.47 -12.44 14.85
C GLU A 532 40.07 -11.78 14.74
N ALA A 533 39.89 -10.78 13.87
CA ALA A 533 38.61 -10.13 13.65
C ALA A 533 37.60 -11.05 12.94
N ARG A 534 38.07 -11.95 12.06
CA ARG A 534 37.23 -12.95 11.40
C ARG A 534 36.74 -13.99 12.39
N ALA A 535 37.61 -14.50 13.24
CA ALA A 535 37.25 -15.46 14.29
C ALA A 535 36.24 -14.87 15.31
N SER A 536 36.47 -13.62 15.71
CA SER A 536 35.55 -12.89 16.61
C SER A 536 34.16 -12.67 15.99
N ARG A 537 34.07 -12.36 14.70
CA ARG A 537 32.79 -12.22 13.98
C ARG A 537 32.06 -13.54 13.86
N GLN A 538 32.79 -14.62 13.59
CA GLN A 538 32.17 -15.93 13.47
C GLN A 538 31.59 -16.40 14.80
N ALA A 539 32.33 -16.20 15.90
CA ALA A 539 31.85 -16.48 17.25
C ALA A 539 30.64 -15.60 17.64
N ALA A 540 30.63 -14.32 17.26
CA ALA A 540 29.50 -13.42 17.50
C ALA A 540 28.26 -13.83 16.68
N LEU A 541 28.43 -14.30 15.44
CA LEU A 541 27.35 -14.79 14.60
C LEU A 541 26.75 -16.09 15.17
N GLU A 542 27.59 -17.00 15.62
CA GLU A 542 27.13 -18.24 16.27
C GLU A 542 26.36 -17.97 17.56
N MET A 543 26.84 -17.04 18.39
CA MET A 543 26.09 -16.62 19.59
C MET A 543 24.76 -15.95 19.22
N ALA A 544 24.73 -15.10 18.20
CA ALA A 544 23.48 -14.47 17.75
C ALA A 544 22.49 -15.49 17.20
N CYS A 545 22.96 -16.51 16.47
CA CYS A 545 22.11 -17.60 16.00
C CYS A 545 21.54 -18.43 17.16
N GLN A 546 22.35 -18.76 18.15
CA GLN A 546 21.89 -19.49 19.35
C GLN A 546 20.88 -18.65 20.15
N GLN A 547 21.12 -17.35 20.27
CA GLN A 547 20.19 -16.47 20.94
C GLN A 547 18.86 -16.35 20.18
N ALA A 548 18.89 -16.23 18.86
CA ALA A 548 17.71 -16.22 18.02
C ALA A 548 16.90 -17.54 18.12
N GLN A 549 17.59 -18.69 18.17
CA GLN A 549 16.95 -19.98 18.40
C GLN A 549 16.26 -20.05 19.77
N THR A 550 16.94 -19.63 20.83
CA THR A 550 16.35 -19.64 22.19
C THR A 550 15.15 -18.69 22.28
N ASP A 551 15.22 -17.52 21.64
CA ASP A 551 14.11 -16.57 21.62
C ASP A 551 12.93 -17.10 20.78
N TYR A 552 13.22 -17.80 19.69
CA TYR A 552 12.20 -18.48 18.89
C TYR A 552 11.48 -19.56 19.72
N PHE A 553 12.21 -20.44 20.40
CA PHE A 553 11.58 -21.48 21.24
C PHE A 553 10.79 -20.88 22.40
N LYS A 554 11.29 -19.83 23.05
CA LYS A 554 10.53 -19.09 24.07
C LYS A 554 9.24 -18.49 23.50
N ALA A 555 9.28 -17.93 22.29
CA ALA A 555 8.09 -17.40 21.64
C ALA A 555 7.08 -18.51 21.30
N VAL A 556 7.56 -19.66 20.82
CA VAL A 556 6.72 -20.84 20.55
C VAL A 556 6.08 -21.36 21.83
N GLU A 557 6.85 -21.45 22.92
CA GLU A 557 6.36 -21.90 24.21
C GLU A 557 5.34 -20.94 24.81
N LYS A 558 5.56 -19.64 24.65
CA LYS A 558 4.59 -18.61 25.03
C LYS A 558 3.30 -18.69 24.19
N LEU A 559 3.40 -19.01 22.92
CA LEU A 559 2.24 -19.23 22.06
C LEU A 559 1.52 -20.55 22.39
N ARG A 560 2.26 -21.61 22.75
CA ARG A 560 1.67 -22.88 23.24
C ARG A 560 0.93 -22.66 24.55
N SER A 561 1.51 -21.95 25.51
CA SER A 561 0.87 -21.66 26.81
C SER A 561 -0.33 -20.70 26.70
N SER A 562 -0.41 -19.87 25.65
CA SER A 562 -1.55 -18.97 25.39
C SER A 562 -2.71 -19.63 24.63
N ARG A 563 -2.48 -20.79 24.00
CA ARG A 563 -3.54 -21.61 23.40
C ARG A 563 -4.08 -22.56 24.46
N ASN A 564 -5.41 -22.60 24.63
CA ASN A 564 -6.12 -23.42 25.61
C ASN A 564 -5.50 -24.82 25.74
N PRO A 565 -5.10 -25.23 26.94
CA PRO A 565 -4.47 -26.56 27.17
C PRO A 565 -5.38 -27.75 26.89
N ASP A 566 -6.69 -27.53 26.75
CA ASP A 566 -7.69 -28.60 26.57
C ASP A 566 -7.80 -29.15 25.14
N LEU A 567 -7.12 -28.54 24.14
CA LEU A 567 -7.24 -28.94 22.73
C LEU A 567 -6.12 -29.85 22.20
N TYR A 568 -5.03 -30.02 22.96
CA TYR A 568 -3.95 -30.95 22.60
C TYR A 568 -3.36 -31.58 23.85
N PRO A 569 -3.75 -32.84 24.18
CA PRO A 569 -3.05 -33.59 25.22
C PRO A 569 -1.60 -33.84 24.76
N MET A 570 -0.66 -33.36 25.54
CA MET A 570 0.76 -33.64 25.36
C MET A 570 1.01 -35.13 25.45
N SER A 571 1.41 -35.77 24.36
CA SER A 571 2.13 -37.04 24.43
C SER A 571 3.58 -36.74 24.84
N LEU A 572 3.94 -37.16 26.02
CA LEU A 572 5.26 -36.98 26.64
C LEU A 572 6.37 -37.87 26.03
N ASP A 573 6.15 -38.47 24.85
CA ASP A 573 7.02 -39.53 24.32
C ASP A 573 7.86 -39.15 23.08
N GLU A 574 7.88 -37.88 22.68
CA GLU A 574 8.66 -37.47 21.46
C GLU A 574 9.99 -36.77 21.74
N ASP A 575 10.33 -36.44 22.98
CA ASP A 575 11.54 -35.67 23.31
C ASP A 575 12.81 -36.51 23.52
N GLU A 576 12.72 -37.85 23.63
CA GLU A 576 13.90 -38.73 23.75
C GLU A 576 14.52 -39.09 22.37
N ASP A 577 13.72 -39.17 21.30
CA ASP A 577 14.21 -39.55 19.95
C ASP A 577 14.99 -38.44 19.21
N THR A 578 14.84 -37.19 19.62
CA THR A 578 15.58 -36.06 19.00
C THR A 578 16.95 -35.84 19.62
N ALA A 579 17.16 -36.25 20.87
CA ALA A 579 18.46 -36.20 21.54
C ALA A 579 19.40 -37.30 21.02
N GLU A 580 18.90 -38.50 20.77
CA GLU A 580 19.70 -39.60 20.21
C GLU A 580 20.09 -39.40 18.75
N ARG A 581 19.28 -38.71 17.95
CA ARG A 581 19.64 -38.34 16.54
C ARG A 581 20.71 -37.26 16.46
N SER A 582 20.80 -36.34 17.41
CA SER A 582 21.85 -35.35 17.46
C SER A 582 23.21 -35.94 17.90
N GLU A 583 23.20 -36.94 18.75
CA GLU A 583 24.43 -37.65 19.15
C GLU A 583 24.94 -38.65 18.10
N MET A 584 24.06 -39.24 17.28
CA MET A 584 24.48 -40.08 16.14
C MET A 584 25.08 -39.27 15.00
N SER A 585 24.60 -38.03 14.75
CA SER A 585 25.16 -37.13 13.73
C SER A 585 26.55 -36.62 14.12
N GLN A 586 26.90 -36.54 15.40
CA GLN A 586 28.24 -36.15 15.85
C GLN A 586 29.27 -37.28 15.83
N ARG A 587 28.81 -38.53 15.87
CA ARG A 587 29.72 -39.70 15.78
C ARG A 587 30.15 -40.02 14.34
N ASP A 588 29.36 -39.65 13.34
CA ASP A 588 29.69 -39.91 11.93
C ASP A 588 30.65 -38.85 11.33
N THR A 589 30.82 -37.70 12.00
CA THR A 589 31.79 -36.65 11.56
C THR A 589 33.20 -36.89 12.10
N ASP A 590 33.36 -37.67 13.19
CA ASP A 590 34.68 -37.95 13.77
C ASP A 590 35.42 -39.15 13.14
N THR A 591 34.76 -39.92 12.26
CA THR A 591 35.36 -41.08 11.57
C THR A 591 35.84 -40.81 10.16
N SER A 592 35.61 -39.59 9.59
CA SER A 592 36.06 -39.26 8.25
C SER A 592 37.39 -38.45 8.16
N GLU A 593 38.01 -38.13 9.31
CA GLU A 593 39.31 -37.42 9.34
C GLU A 593 40.53 -38.30 9.61
N LYS A 594 40.38 -39.64 9.56
CA LYS A 594 41.54 -40.55 9.64
C LYS A 594 41.49 -41.60 8.53
N HIS A 595 41.66 -41.17 7.28
CA HIS A 595 42.30 -41.97 6.24
C HIS A 595 42.81 -41.03 5.11
#